data_c41ca7f56ca6f14502238bcd834eb4bf
#
_entry.id   c41ca7f56ca6f14502238bcd834eb4bf
#
_cell.length_a   1.000
_cell.length_b   1.000
_cell.length_c   1.000
_cell.angle_alpha   90.00
_cell.angle_beta   90.00
_cell.angle_gamma   90.00
#
_symmetry.space_group_name_H-M   'P 1'
#
loop_
_entity.id
_entity.type
_entity.pdbx_description
1 polymer ?
#
loop_
_entity_poly.entity_id
_entity_poly.type
_entity_poly.pdbx_seq_one_letter_code
_entity_poly.pdbx_strand_id
1 'polypeptide(L)'
;TIFSQYISLSINVYKLNFNYSFAVQYINKYSLQKNIRLGLAHPIPGKKNLCIPVHKFREMASELISYLPTFEAFDIHVGFDCGMPMCIFTDEEIGLLYKHSSGQLNFRCGPAIDIGTDMSVWSCFPLSGYNKVSLFDFQNAHELSEYFFQLHHNVRVEVGGIYEKCDYCEYRHKGLCSGGCLSHGLNSI
;
A
#
# COMPACT_ATOMS: atom_id res chain seq x y z
N THR A 1 1.24 -28.59 7.87
CA THR A 1 1.40 -27.85 9.15
C THR A 1 0.05 -27.30 9.59
N ILE A 2 -0.31 -27.43 10.86
CA ILE A 2 -1.64 -27.05 11.42
C ILE A 2 -1.98 -25.58 11.18
N PHE A 3 -0.99 -24.70 11.01
CA PHE A 3 -1.18 -23.25 10.88
C PHE A 3 -1.11 -22.71 9.44
N SER A 4 -0.75 -23.51 8.45
CA SER A 4 -0.54 -23.02 7.07
C SER A 4 -1.78 -22.38 6.47
N GLN A 5 -2.96 -22.91 6.78
CA GLN A 5 -4.26 -22.37 6.32
C GLN A 5 -4.61 -20.96 6.89
N TYR A 6 -3.86 -20.46 7.88
CA TYR A 6 -4.04 -19.12 8.47
C TYR A 6 -2.96 -18.14 8.03
N ILE A 7 -2.01 -18.57 7.19
CA ILE A 7 -0.89 -17.75 6.72
C ILE A 7 -1.17 -17.28 5.30
N SER A 8 -1.20 -15.97 5.10
CA SER A 8 -1.21 -15.33 3.79
C SER A 8 0.15 -14.71 3.47
N LEU A 9 0.45 -14.51 2.18
CA LEU A 9 1.65 -13.82 1.74
C LEU A 9 1.39 -12.33 1.59
N SER A 10 2.30 -11.51 2.13
CA SER A 10 2.36 -10.08 1.86
C SER A 10 3.67 -9.75 1.13
N ILE A 11 3.58 -9.04 0.03
CA ILE A 11 4.70 -8.77 -0.87
C ILE A 11 4.76 -7.27 -1.13
N ASN A 12 5.92 -6.65 -0.87
CA ASN A 12 6.19 -5.28 -1.27
C ASN A 12 6.97 -5.26 -2.59
N VAL A 13 6.34 -4.71 -3.62
CA VAL A 13 6.95 -4.56 -4.95
C VAL A 13 7.86 -3.33 -4.93
N TYR A 14 9.15 -3.52 -5.19
CA TYR A 14 10.17 -2.49 -5.07
C TYR A 14 10.96 -2.24 -6.37
N LYS A 15 10.69 -3.01 -7.42
CA LYS A 15 11.35 -2.90 -8.73
C LYS A 15 10.43 -3.37 -9.84
N LEU A 16 10.69 -2.95 -11.06
CA LEU A 16 10.09 -3.52 -12.27
C LEU A 16 10.61 -4.95 -12.52
N ASN A 17 9.92 -5.66 -13.39
CA ASN A 17 10.18 -7.08 -13.69
C ASN A 17 10.17 -7.94 -12.42
N PHE A 18 9.23 -7.63 -11.52
CA PHE A 18 9.08 -8.39 -10.28
C PHE A 18 8.50 -9.78 -10.59
N ASN A 19 9.25 -10.80 -10.22
CA ASN A 19 8.79 -12.18 -10.46
C ASN A 19 7.83 -12.63 -9.34
N TYR A 20 6.53 -12.70 -9.65
CA TYR A 20 5.51 -13.17 -8.71
C TYR A 20 5.39 -14.71 -8.63
N SER A 21 6.07 -15.47 -9.49
CA SER A 21 5.93 -16.93 -9.58
C SER A 21 6.29 -17.65 -8.28
N PHE A 22 7.22 -17.08 -7.48
CA PHE A 22 7.57 -17.67 -6.19
C PHE A 22 6.38 -17.71 -5.23
N ALA A 23 5.48 -16.71 -5.29
CA ALA A 23 4.31 -16.67 -4.42
C ALA A 23 3.38 -17.86 -4.70
N VAL A 24 3.13 -18.15 -5.97
CA VAL A 24 2.36 -19.33 -6.40
C VAL A 24 3.02 -20.61 -5.91
N GLN A 25 4.35 -20.72 -6.08
CA GLN A 25 5.11 -21.90 -5.62
C GLN A 25 5.00 -22.09 -4.11
N TYR A 26 5.16 -21.02 -3.31
CA TYR A 26 5.09 -21.14 -1.84
C TYR A 26 3.68 -21.43 -1.34
N ILE A 27 2.65 -20.78 -1.91
CA ILE A 27 1.26 -21.03 -1.56
C ILE A 27 0.95 -22.52 -1.76
N ASN A 28 1.30 -23.09 -2.92
CA ASN A 28 1.04 -24.48 -3.23
C ASN A 28 1.90 -25.44 -2.36
N LYS A 29 3.21 -25.17 -2.26
CA LYS A 29 4.14 -26.04 -1.54
C LYS A 29 3.80 -26.16 -0.05
N TYR A 30 3.35 -25.08 0.56
CA TYR A 30 3.09 -25.02 2.00
C TYR A 30 1.60 -24.99 2.34
N SER A 31 0.71 -25.13 1.36
CA SER A 31 -0.74 -25.06 1.52
C SER A 31 -1.18 -23.81 2.29
N LEU A 32 -0.63 -22.66 1.90
CA LEU A 32 -0.96 -21.37 2.51
C LEU A 32 -2.35 -20.89 2.03
N GLN A 33 -2.86 -19.83 2.66
CA GLN A 33 -4.05 -19.14 2.15
C GLN A 33 -3.84 -18.71 0.71
N LYS A 34 -4.84 -18.88 -0.11
CA LYS A 34 -4.83 -18.47 -1.52
C LYS A 34 -5.08 -16.96 -1.68
N ASN A 35 -4.41 -16.19 -0.85
CA ASN A 35 -4.42 -14.73 -0.85
C ASN A 35 -3.00 -14.18 -0.95
N ILE A 36 -2.82 -13.18 -1.80
CA ILE A 36 -1.60 -12.37 -1.83
C ILE A 36 -1.99 -10.92 -1.55
N ARG A 37 -1.37 -10.32 -0.55
CA ARG A 37 -1.46 -8.89 -0.28
C ARG A 37 -0.28 -8.19 -0.95
N LEU A 38 -0.55 -7.34 -1.93
CA LEU A 38 0.45 -6.58 -2.66
C LEU A 38 0.52 -5.16 -2.14
N GLY A 39 1.69 -4.75 -1.68
CA GLY A 39 2.03 -3.37 -1.38
C GLY A 39 3.11 -2.84 -2.33
N LEU A 40 3.30 -1.53 -2.34
CA LEU A 40 4.46 -0.89 -2.96
C LEU A 40 5.49 -0.58 -1.88
N ALA A 41 6.76 -0.79 -2.20
CA ALA A 41 7.81 -0.17 -1.41
C ALA A 41 7.81 1.33 -1.71
N HIS A 42 7.61 2.13 -0.68
CA HIS A 42 7.57 3.59 -0.77
C HIS A 42 8.88 4.21 -0.27
N PRO A 43 9.26 5.40 -0.74
CA PRO A 43 10.41 6.10 -0.20
C PRO A 43 10.18 6.41 1.29
N ILE A 44 11.26 6.39 2.07
CA ILE A 44 11.24 6.77 3.48
C ILE A 44 11.90 8.14 3.60
N PRO A 45 11.22 9.18 4.13
CA PRO A 45 11.80 10.51 4.28
C PRO A 45 13.16 10.47 4.98
N GLY A 46 14.16 11.10 4.35
CA GLY A 46 15.53 11.15 4.88
C GLY A 46 16.35 9.86 4.76
N LYS A 47 15.84 8.82 4.10
CA LYS A 47 16.57 7.54 3.91
C LYS A 47 16.64 7.15 2.44
N LYS A 48 17.70 6.41 2.09
CA LYS A 48 17.81 5.74 0.79
C LYS A 48 17.26 4.32 0.93
N ASN A 49 16.21 4.02 0.20
CA ASN A 49 15.66 2.67 0.09
C ASN A 49 15.21 2.38 -1.34
N LEU A 50 15.04 1.10 -1.67
CA LEU A 50 14.58 0.69 -2.99
C LEU A 50 13.06 0.90 -3.09
N CYS A 51 12.66 1.66 -4.10
CA CYS A 51 11.26 1.83 -4.47
C CYS A 51 11.15 2.10 -5.98
N ILE A 52 9.99 1.84 -6.54
CA ILE A 52 9.71 2.14 -7.94
C ILE A 52 9.46 3.65 -8.06
N PRO A 53 10.12 4.36 -9.00
CA PRO A 53 9.81 5.76 -9.26
C PRO A 53 8.36 5.94 -9.73
N VAL A 54 7.70 7.01 -9.31
CA VAL A 54 6.26 7.27 -9.57
C VAL A 54 5.94 7.23 -11.08
N HIS A 55 6.81 7.75 -11.94
CA HIS A 55 6.59 7.73 -13.39
C HIS A 55 6.63 6.30 -14.01
N LYS A 56 7.08 5.30 -13.26
CA LYS A 56 7.10 3.89 -13.64
C LYS A 56 5.92 3.06 -13.11
N PHE A 57 5.03 3.67 -12.35
CA PHE A 57 3.90 2.94 -11.74
C PHE A 57 2.95 2.33 -12.77
N ARG A 58 2.75 3.00 -13.94
CA ARG A 58 1.93 2.43 -15.02
C ARG A 58 2.56 1.14 -15.59
N GLU A 59 3.89 1.14 -15.77
CA GLU A 59 4.64 -0.02 -16.25
C GLU A 59 4.51 -1.18 -15.26
N MET A 60 4.72 -0.92 -13.97
CA MET A 60 4.53 -1.90 -12.90
C MET A 60 3.08 -2.44 -12.86
N ALA A 61 2.07 -1.58 -13.03
CA ALA A 61 0.68 -1.99 -13.08
C ALA A 61 0.41 -2.96 -14.23
N SER A 62 0.94 -2.68 -15.43
CA SER A 62 0.82 -3.57 -16.60
C SER A 62 1.48 -4.93 -16.36
N GLU A 63 2.65 -4.94 -15.70
CA GLU A 63 3.32 -6.18 -15.30
C GLU A 63 2.45 -7.00 -14.34
N LEU A 64 1.86 -6.37 -13.33
CA LEU A 64 0.97 -7.04 -12.38
C LEU A 64 -0.25 -7.64 -13.09
N ILE A 65 -0.91 -6.87 -13.96
CA ILE A 65 -2.06 -7.36 -14.74
C ILE A 65 -1.69 -8.59 -15.58
N SER A 66 -0.50 -8.64 -16.14
CA SER A 66 -0.03 -9.79 -16.93
C SER A 66 0.08 -11.09 -16.11
N TYR A 67 0.21 -10.99 -14.78
CA TYR A 67 0.24 -12.15 -13.88
C TYR A 67 -1.13 -12.63 -13.40
N LEU A 68 -2.21 -11.85 -13.56
CA LEU A 68 -3.55 -12.22 -13.11
C LEU A 68 -4.03 -13.59 -13.65
N PRO A 69 -3.82 -13.93 -14.93
CA PRO A 69 -4.19 -15.27 -15.42
C PRO A 69 -3.48 -16.41 -14.69
N THR A 70 -2.23 -16.19 -14.28
CA THR A 70 -1.48 -17.18 -13.49
C THR A 70 -2.09 -17.32 -12.10
N PHE A 71 -2.42 -16.22 -11.44
CA PHE A 71 -3.07 -16.29 -10.13
C PHE A 71 -4.44 -16.95 -10.20
N GLU A 72 -5.24 -16.63 -11.23
CA GLU A 72 -6.54 -17.26 -11.48
C GLU A 72 -6.43 -18.78 -11.67
N ALA A 73 -5.44 -19.24 -12.45
CA ALA A 73 -5.22 -20.67 -12.69
C ALA A 73 -4.95 -21.48 -11.42
N PHE A 74 -4.46 -20.82 -10.35
CA PHE A 74 -4.20 -21.44 -9.04
C PHE A 74 -5.21 -21.02 -7.97
N ASP A 75 -6.30 -20.33 -8.36
CA ASP A 75 -7.34 -19.82 -7.46
C ASP A 75 -6.76 -18.90 -6.37
N ILE A 76 -5.79 -18.05 -6.75
CA ILE A 76 -5.13 -17.11 -5.85
C ILE A 76 -5.75 -15.73 -6.03
N HIS A 77 -6.24 -15.15 -4.93
CA HIS A 77 -6.81 -13.81 -4.89
C HIS A 77 -5.75 -12.76 -4.56
N VAL A 78 -5.88 -11.60 -5.20
CA VAL A 78 -4.95 -10.47 -5.00
C VAL A 78 -5.66 -9.36 -4.26
N GLY A 79 -5.10 -8.94 -3.13
CA GLY A 79 -5.52 -7.74 -2.40
C GLY A 79 -4.43 -6.67 -2.45
N PHE A 80 -4.81 -5.41 -2.31
CA PHE A 80 -3.85 -4.32 -2.26
C PHE A 80 -3.69 -3.79 -0.85
N ASP A 81 -2.46 -3.49 -0.51
CA ASP A 81 -2.12 -2.63 0.62
C ASP A 81 -2.31 -1.16 0.23
N CYS A 82 -2.19 -0.25 1.19
CA CYS A 82 -2.34 1.18 0.94
C CYS A 82 -1.26 1.74 -0.01
N GLY A 83 -1.51 2.94 -0.53
CA GLY A 83 -0.53 3.71 -1.29
C GLY A 83 -0.51 3.45 -2.79
N MET A 84 -1.25 2.47 -3.28
CA MET A 84 -1.38 2.22 -4.72
C MET A 84 -2.41 3.19 -5.32
N PRO A 85 -2.05 4.04 -6.31
CA PRO A 85 -3.01 4.96 -6.90
C PRO A 85 -3.88 4.26 -7.94
N MET A 86 -5.18 4.54 -7.95
CA MET A 86 -6.13 3.91 -8.86
C MET A 86 -5.83 4.17 -10.34
N CYS A 87 -5.37 5.39 -10.65
CA CYS A 87 -5.15 5.87 -12.02
C CYS A 87 -3.93 5.28 -12.75
N ILE A 88 -3.22 4.34 -12.13
CA ILE A 88 -2.18 3.56 -12.82
C ILE A 88 -2.77 2.37 -13.59
N PHE A 89 -4.03 2.05 -13.35
CA PHE A 89 -4.78 1.03 -14.06
C PHE A 89 -5.78 1.69 -15.02
N THR A 90 -6.13 0.98 -16.11
CA THR A 90 -7.29 1.34 -16.95
C THR A 90 -8.58 0.88 -16.26
N ASP A 91 -9.74 1.34 -16.75
CA ASP A 91 -11.03 0.91 -16.19
C ASP A 91 -11.27 -0.59 -16.38
N GLU A 92 -10.83 -1.16 -17.50
CA GLU A 92 -10.89 -2.61 -17.76
C GLU A 92 -10.00 -3.38 -16.79
N GLU A 93 -8.79 -2.89 -16.53
CA GLU A 93 -7.86 -3.50 -15.58
C GLU A 93 -8.39 -3.41 -14.14
N ILE A 94 -9.03 -2.31 -13.76
CA ILE A 94 -9.73 -2.18 -12.47
C ILE A 94 -10.85 -3.22 -12.37
N GLY A 95 -11.64 -3.40 -13.44
CA GLY A 95 -12.67 -4.44 -13.50
C GLY A 95 -12.11 -5.84 -13.30
N LEU A 96 -10.98 -6.16 -13.95
CA LEU A 96 -10.28 -7.44 -13.77
C LEU A 96 -9.79 -7.60 -12.32
N LEU A 97 -9.17 -6.58 -11.75
CA LEU A 97 -8.69 -6.60 -10.38
C LEU A 97 -9.82 -6.84 -9.38
N TYR A 98 -10.97 -6.17 -9.53
CA TYR A 98 -12.14 -6.42 -8.68
C TYR A 98 -12.65 -7.85 -8.77
N LYS A 99 -12.66 -8.43 -9.97
CA LYS A 99 -13.03 -9.84 -10.18
C LYS A 99 -12.09 -10.79 -9.41
N HIS A 100 -10.79 -10.48 -9.35
CA HIS A 100 -9.76 -11.34 -8.76
C HIS A 100 -9.41 -11.02 -7.31
N SER A 101 -10.02 -9.99 -6.70
CA SER A 101 -9.60 -9.50 -5.38
C SER A 101 -10.43 -10.00 -4.21
N SER A 102 -11.54 -10.68 -4.45
CA SER A 102 -12.51 -11.02 -3.39
C SER A 102 -12.88 -9.82 -2.51
N GLY A 103 -12.95 -8.61 -3.09
CA GLY A 103 -13.30 -7.37 -2.39
C GLY A 103 -12.16 -6.75 -1.56
N GLN A 104 -10.93 -7.22 -1.68
CA GLN A 104 -9.78 -6.73 -0.91
C GLN A 104 -8.97 -5.63 -1.63
N LEU A 105 -9.55 -4.98 -2.64
CA LEU A 105 -8.91 -3.82 -3.27
C LEU A 105 -9.09 -2.57 -2.43
N ASN A 106 -7.97 -1.95 -2.08
CA ASN A 106 -7.96 -0.69 -1.36
C ASN A 106 -6.98 0.30 -2.02
N PHE A 107 -7.52 1.39 -2.56
CA PHE A 107 -6.75 2.51 -3.12
C PHE A 107 -6.70 3.72 -2.17
N ARG A 108 -7.20 3.56 -0.95
CA ARG A 108 -7.18 4.60 0.08
C ARG A 108 -6.02 4.39 1.02
N CYS A 109 -5.45 5.49 1.47
CA CYS A 109 -4.41 5.53 2.47
C CYS A 109 -5.01 6.10 3.77
N GLY A 110 -4.90 5.36 4.84
CA GLY A 110 -5.30 5.78 6.17
C GLY A 110 -4.13 5.61 7.14
N PRO A 111 -4.12 6.32 8.26
CA PRO A 111 -3.04 6.18 9.24
C PRO A 111 -3.04 4.75 9.80
N ALA A 112 -1.89 4.09 9.68
CA ALA A 112 -1.53 2.96 10.52
C ALA A 112 -0.68 3.52 11.67
N ILE A 113 -0.83 3.01 12.87
CA ILE A 113 -0.06 3.47 14.03
C ILE A 113 0.93 2.38 14.39
N ASP A 114 2.21 2.69 14.23
CA ASP A 114 3.32 1.81 14.59
C ASP A 114 3.93 2.31 15.91
N ILE A 115 4.22 1.38 16.83
CA ILE A 115 4.84 1.66 18.12
C ILE A 115 6.19 0.95 18.18
N GLY A 116 7.24 1.71 18.39
CA GLY A 116 8.60 1.20 18.57
C GLY A 116 8.85 0.60 19.94
N THR A 117 9.93 -0.15 20.05
CA THR A 117 10.37 -0.75 21.33
C THR A 117 10.76 0.29 22.39
N ASP A 118 11.08 1.50 21.95
CA ASP A 118 11.38 2.67 22.77
C ASP A 118 10.14 3.51 23.14
N MET A 119 8.93 2.96 22.86
CA MET A 119 7.65 3.65 23.02
C MET A 119 7.51 4.91 22.14
N SER A 120 8.35 5.09 21.14
CA SER A 120 8.10 6.08 20.10
C SER A 120 6.98 5.61 19.18
N VAL A 121 6.13 6.53 18.75
CA VAL A 121 4.97 6.27 17.91
C VAL A 121 5.06 7.09 16.63
N TRP A 122 4.70 6.49 15.51
CA TRP A 122 4.63 7.16 14.20
C TRP A 122 3.49 6.60 13.35
N SER A 123 3.11 7.35 12.33
CA SER A 123 2.10 6.89 11.36
C SER A 123 2.77 6.12 10.25
N CYS A 124 2.50 4.84 10.15
CA CYS A 124 2.94 3.86 9.14
C CYS A 124 4.47 3.81 8.88
N PHE A 125 4.95 2.67 8.39
CA PHE A 125 6.38 2.43 8.17
C PHE A 125 7.06 3.41 7.19
N PRO A 126 6.46 3.80 6.04
CA PRO A 126 7.06 4.80 5.15
C PRO A 126 7.24 6.18 5.80
N LEU A 127 6.48 6.51 6.82
CA LEU A 127 6.58 7.76 7.57
C LEU A 127 7.36 7.64 8.89
N SER A 128 8.06 6.52 9.12
CA SER A 128 8.78 6.24 10.38
C SER A 128 9.86 7.26 10.75
N GLY A 129 10.32 8.09 9.80
CA GLY A 129 11.22 9.21 10.04
C GLY A 129 10.54 10.57 10.21
N TYR A 130 9.20 10.61 10.14
CA TYR A 130 8.41 11.83 10.13
C TYR A 130 7.48 11.88 11.34
N ASN A 131 7.52 12.98 12.10
CA ASN A 131 6.66 13.25 13.27
C ASN A 131 6.54 12.08 14.26
N LYS A 132 7.67 11.60 14.77
CA LYS A 132 7.68 10.68 15.90
C LYS A 132 7.31 11.42 17.19
N VAL A 133 6.44 10.80 17.98
CA VAL A 133 5.99 11.25 19.29
C VAL A 133 6.18 10.14 20.32
N SER A 134 6.07 10.45 21.61
CA SER A 134 6.09 9.44 22.66
C SER A 134 4.69 8.86 22.88
N LEU A 135 4.56 7.55 23.09
CA LEU A 135 3.31 6.95 23.50
C LEU A 135 2.78 7.55 24.81
N PHE A 136 3.68 7.98 25.68
CA PHE A 136 3.34 8.57 26.98
C PHE A 136 2.79 10.01 26.92
N ASP A 137 2.81 10.62 25.72
CA ASP A 137 2.20 11.94 25.49
C ASP A 137 0.66 11.85 25.40
N PHE A 138 0.09 10.64 25.36
CA PHE A 138 -1.34 10.37 25.18
C PHE A 138 -1.93 9.65 26.39
N GLN A 139 -3.14 10.03 26.77
CA GLN A 139 -3.85 9.42 27.90
C GLN A 139 -4.52 8.09 27.52
N ASN A 140 -4.87 7.92 26.25
CA ASN A 140 -5.57 6.72 25.76
C ASN A 140 -5.41 6.54 24.23
N ALA A 141 -5.82 5.38 23.74
CA ALA A 141 -5.72 5.01 22.32
C ALA A 141 -6.57 5.90 21.39
N HIS A 142 -7.66 6.47 21.88
CA HIS A 142 -8.51 7.37 21.08
C HIS A 142 -7.79 8.67 20.78
N GLU A 143 -7.20 9.31 21.80
CA GLU A 143 -6.41 10.54 21.64
C GLU A 143 -5.24 10.33 20.68
N LEU A 144 -4.53 9.21 20.81
CA LEU A 144 -3.46 8.81 19.90
C LEU A 144 -3.97 8.68 18.46
N SER A 145 -5.11 8.02 18.26
CA SER A 145 -5.70 7.82 16.94
C SER A 145 -6.12 9.14 16.30
N GLU A 146 -6.76 10.02 17.06
CA GLU A 146 -7.19 11.34 16.58
C GLU A 146 -5.99 12.21 16.18
N TYR A 147 -4.91 12.18 16.99
CA TYR A 147 -3.67 12.89 16.67
C TYR A 147 -3.12 12.47 15.30
N PHE A 148 -2.94 11.17 15.09
CA PHE A 148 -2.39 10.67 13.82
C PHE A 148 -3.35 10.82 12.65
N PHE A 149 -4.66 10.73 12.89
CA PHE A 149 -5.66 11.00 11.86
C PHE A 149 -5.57 12.46 11.38
N GLN A 150 -5.50 13.41 12.32
CA GLN A 150 -5.39 14.83 12.00
C GLN A 150 -4.04 15.15 11.34
N LEU A 151 -2.94 14.59 11.86
CA LEU A 151 -1.62 14.74 11.27
C LEU A 151 -1.60 14.25 9.82
N HIS A 152 -2.13 13.06 9.59
CA HIS A 152 -2.19 12.44 8.26
C HIS A 152 -3.04 13.27 7.28
N HIS A 153 -4.16 13.84 7.77
CA HIS A 153 -5.00 14.74 7.00
C HIS A 153 -4.24 16.02 6.62
N ASN A 154 -3.57 16.67 7.57
CA ASN A 154 -2.82 17.90 7.34
C ASN A 154 -1.68 17.68 6.33
N VAL A 155 -0.91 16.61 6.49
CA VAL A 155 0.13 16.24 5.52
C VAL A 155 -0.48 16.01 4.14
N ARG A 156 -1.64 15.34 4.05
CA ARG A 156 -2.31 15.11 2.76
C ARG A 156 -2.77 16.41 2.09
N VAL A 157 -3.20 17.38 2.86
CA VAL A 157 -3.57 18.71 2.34
C VAL A 157 -2.33 19.43 1.81
N GLU A 158 -1.21 19.35 2.52
CA GLU A 158 0.04 20.02 2.17
C GLU A 158 0.71 19.40 0.92
N VAL A 159 0.91 18.07 0.91
CA VAL A 159 1.65 17.40 -0.17
C VAL A 159 0.79 16.99 -1.36
N GLY A 160 -0.54 17.01 -1.21
CA GLY A 160 -1.46 16.60 -2.28
C GLY A 160 -1.39 15.11 -2.62
N GLY A 161 -1.55 14.80 -3.89
CA GLY A 161 -1.34 13.45 -4.45
C GLY A 161 0.01 13.32 -5.14
N ILE A 162 0.38 12.10 -5.53
CA ILE A 162 1.68 11.81 -6.17
C ILE A 162 1.76 12.29 -7.62
N TYR A 163 0.65 12.69 -8.21
CA TYR A 163 0.56 13.29 -9.54
C TYR A 163 -0.14 14.63 -9.45
N GLU A 164 0.27 15.63 -10.24
CA GLU A 164 -0.40 16.95 -10.34
C GLU A 164 -1.91 16.80 -10.65
N LYS A 165 -2.28 15.85 -11.51
CA LYS A 165 -3.67 15.58 -11.84
C LYS A 165 -4.53 15.11 -10.65
N CYS A 166 -3.92 14.75 -9.52
CA CYS A 166 -4.68 14.33 -8.34
C CYS A 166 -5.57 15.45 -7.77
N ASP A 167 -5.24 16.71 -8.00
CA ASP A 167 -6.00 17.85 -7.50
C ASP A 167 -7.36 18.00 -8.19
N TYR A 168 -7.46 17.50 -9.42
CA TYR A 168 -8.70 17.53 -10.24
C TYR A 168 -9.26 16.12 -10.48
N CYS A 169 -8.74 15.12 -9.76
CA CYS A 169 -9.07 13.73 -10.01
C CYS A 169 -10.43 13.34 -9.40
N GLU A 170 -11.34 12.85 -10.23
CA GLU A 170 -12.67 12.43 -9.82
C GLU A 170 -12.63 11.30 -8.78
N TYR A 171 -11.73 10.31 -8.93
CA TYR A 171 -11.56 9.23 -7.96
C TYR A 171 -11.16 9.74 -6.58
N ARG A 172 -10.30 10.77 -6.53
CA ARG A 172 -9.91 11.40 -5.28
C ARG A 172 -11.04 12.19 -4.67
N HIS A 173 -11.77 12.99 -5.45
CA HIS A 173 -12.93 13.76 -4.98
C HIS A 173 -14.06 12.86 -4.46
N LYS A 174 -14.26 11.69 -5.06
CA LYS A 174 -15.23 10.68 -4.60
C LYS A 174 -14.71 9.84 -3.43
N GLY A 175 -13.50 10.07 -2.93
CA GLY A 175 -12.91 9.30 -1.84
C GLY A 175 -12.60 7.84 -2.19
N LEU A 176 -12.51 7.50 -3.48
CA LEU A 176 -12.17 6.15 -3.94
C LEU A 176 -10.65 5.90 -3.95
N CYS A 177 -9.86 6.97 -4.05
CA CYS A 177 -8.41 6.94 -4.07
C CYS A 177 -7.86 8.09 -3.23
N SER A 178 -6.80 7.86 -2.49
CA SER A 178 -6.11 8.91 -1.71
C SER A 178 -5.02 9.67 -2.49
N GLY A 179 -4.78 9.32 -3.76
CA GLY A 179 -3.71 9.92 -4.56
C GLY A 179 -2.32 9.36 -4.24
N GLY A 180 -2.22 8.10 -3.81
CA GLY A 180 -0.97 7.41 -3.52
C GLY A 180 -0.46 7.63 -2.09
N CYS A 181 0.76 7.17 -1.80
CA CYS A 181 1.39 7.26 -0.48
C CYS A 181 1.95 8.66 -0.22
N LEU A 182 1.73 9.20 0.99
CA LEU A 182 2.20 10.51 1.44
C LEU A 182 3.72 10.66 1.40
N SER A 183 4.45 9.57 1.62
CA SER A 183 5.91 9.60 1.65
C SER A 183 6.55 10.06 0.34
N HIS A 184 5.88 9.93 -0.80
CA HIS A 184 6.36 10.45 -2.08
C HIS A 184 6.35 11.99 -2.09
N GLY A 185 5.26 12.62 -1.62
CA GLY A 185 5.18 14.08 -1.50
C GLY A 185 6.23 14.63 -0.54
N LEU A 186 6.37 14.00 0.63
CA LEU A 186 7.35 14.40 1.65
C LEU A 186 8.82 14.22 1.21
N ASN A 187 9.11 13.38 0.23
CA ASN A 187 10.45 13.26 -0.36
C ASN A 187 10.70 14.21 -1.54
N SER A 188 9.68 14.93 -1.98
CA SER A 188 9.78 15.89 -3.09
C SER A 188 9.95 17.33 -2.60
N ILE A 189 9.80 17.56 -1.29
CA ILE A 189 10.06 18.81 -0.60
C ILE A 189 11.51 18.83 -0.10
#